data_d9f9c7bc878cf04a568f04605062ea93
#
_entry.id   d9f9c7bc878cf04a568f04605062ea93
#
_cell.length_a   1.000
_cell.length_b   1.000
_cell.length_c   1.000
_cell.angle_alpha   90.00
_cell.angle_beta   90.00
_cell.angle_gamma   90.00
#
_symmetry.space_group_name_H-M   'P 1'
#
loop_
_entity.id
_entity.type
_entity.pdbx_description
1 polymer ?
#
loop_
_entity_poly.entity_id
_entity_poly.type
_entity_poly.pdbx_seq_one_letter_code
_entity_poly.pdbx_strand_id
1 'polypeptide(L)' 'MTAPLPNTTHQMVSFIERVEAINEEIKAAQADRKNVYQEADAAGWNVKALKRVIRERSLDREELDEFDQLVATYWGALGR' A
#
# COMPACT_ATOMS: atom_id res chain seq x y z
N MET A 1 -13.85 -8.35 32.17
CA MET A 1 -13.62 -8.75 30.80
C MET A 1 -14.67 -9.74 30.35
N THR A 2 -15.32 -9.51 29.25
CA THR A 2 -16.42 -10.34 28.78
C THR A 2 -15.85 -11.53 27.98
N ALA A 3 -16.35 -12.73 28.27
CA ALA A 3 -15.97 -13.91 27.48
C ALA A 3 -16.46 -13.75 26.04
N PRO A 4 -15.68 -14.15 25.03
CA PRO A 4 -16.12 -14.08 23.64
C PRO A 4 -17.27 -15.04 23.39
N LEU A 5 -18.23 -14.59 22.59
CA LEU A 5 -19.31 -15.43 22.10
C LEU A 5 -18.78 -16.41 21.05
N PRO A 6 -19.46 -17.56 20.81
CA PRO A 6 -19.01 -18.55 19.82
C PRO A 6 -18.77 -17.93 18.43
N ASN A 7 -19.66 -17.05 17.96
CA ASN A 7 -19.49 -16.35 16.69
C ASN A 7 -18.29 -15.43 16.69
N THR A 8 -17.98 -14.82 17.83
CA THR A 8 -16.84 -13.92 18.00
C THR A 8 -15.53 -14.69 17.82
N THR A 9 -15.45 -15.95 18.28
CA THR A 9 -14.27 -16.78 18.10
C THR A 9 -14.01 -17.08 16.63
N HIS A 10 -15.05 -17.45 15.86
CA HIS A 10 -14.94 -17.67 14.44
C HIS A 10 -14.51 -16.40 13.69
N GLN A 11 -15.08 -15.26 14.05
CA GLN A 11 -14.70 -13.98 13.46
C GLN A 11 -13.24 -13.65 13.75
N MET A 12 -12.81 -13.85 14.99
CA MET A 12 -11.43 -13.59 15.39
C MET A 12 -10.46 -14.45 14.59
N VAL A 13 -10.71 -15.75 14.46
CA VAL A 13 -9.88 -16.67 13.69
C VAL A 13 -9.83 -16.24 12.21
N SER A 14 -10.98 -15.88 11.64
CA SER A 14 -11.05 -15.40 10.26
C SER A 14 -10.19 -14.15 10.05
N PHE A 15 -10.28 -13.18 10.94
CA PHE A 15 -9.47 -11.96 10.85
C PHE A 15 -7.98 -12.26 10.98
N ILE A 16 -7.60 -13.12 11.93
CA ILE A 16 -6.21 -13.52 12.12
C ILE A 16 -5.66 -14.17 10.84
N GLU A 17 -6.36 -15.13 10.28
CA GLU A 17 -5.92 -15.83 9.06
C GLU A 17 -5.80 -14.88 7.88
N ARG A 18 -6.74 -13.96 7.74
CA ARG A 18 -6.71 -12.98 6.65
C ARG A 18 -5.54 -12.02 6.79
N VAL A 19 -5.27 -11.55 7.99
CA VAL A 19 -4.11 -10.68 8.27
C VAL A 19 -2.81 -11.44 8.04
N GLU A 20 -2.72 -12.68 8.52
CA GLU A 20 -1.53 -13.51 8.30
C GLU A 20 -1.24 -13.74 6.82
N ALA A 21 -2.29 -14.01 6.02
CA ALA A 21 -2.14 -14.16 4.58
C ALA A 21 -1.63 -12.87 3.91
N ILE A 22 -2.16 -11.73 4.33
CA ILE A 22 -1.70 -10.42 3.83
C ILE A 22 -0.24 -10.17 4.24
N ASN A 23 0.12 -10.52 5.48
CA ASN A 23 1.49 -10.38 5.94
C ASN A 23 2.48 -11.20 5.10
N GLU A 24 2.09 -12.40 4.66
CA GLU A 24 2.91 -13.20 3.75
C GLU A 24 3.06 -12.52 2.38
N GLU A 25 1.99 -11.93 1.87
CA GLU A 25 2.04 -11.15 0.62
C GLU A 25 2.96 -9.94 0.74
N ILE A 26 2.88 -9.22 1.85
CA ILE A 26 3.75 -8.08 2.13
C ILE A 26 5.21 -8.53 2.17
N LYS A 27 5.49 -9.62 2.87
CA LYS A 27 6.83 -10.18 2.98
C LYS A 27 7.39 -10.56 1.61
N ALA A 28 6.59 -11.21 0.77
CA ALA A 28 6.98 -11.56 -0.59
C ALA A 28 7.25 -10.31 -1.44
N ALA A 29 6.38 -9.30 -1.36
CA ALA A 29 6.55 -8.05 -2.07
C ALA A 29 7.81 -7.31 -1.62
N GLN A 30 8.13 -7.32 -0.32
CA GLN A 30 9.36 -6.72 0.20
C GLN A 30 10.60 -7.43 -0.33
N ALA A 31 10.57 -8.74 -0.43
CA ALA A 31 11.67 -9.53 -1.00
C ALA A 31 11.86 -9.21 -2.48
N ASP A 32 10.78 -9.12 -3.24
CA ASP A 32 10.81 -8.75 -4.65
C ASP A 32 11.38 -7.35 -4.85
N ARG A 33 10.95 -6.39 -4.04
CA ARG A 33 11.47 -5.02 -4.09
C ARG A 33 12.97 -5.00 -3.82
N LYS A 34 13.42 -5.73 -2.81
CA LYS A 34 14.85 -5.84 -2.49
C LYS A 34 15.64 -6.37 -3.67
N ASN A 35 15.10 -7.39 -4.35
CA ASN A 35 15.75 -7.98 -5.53
C ASN A 35 15.89 -6.97 -6.67
N VAL A 36 14.88 -6.15 -6.90
CA VAL A 36 14.93 -5.09 -7.93
C VAL A 36 16.01 -4.06 -7.60
N TYR A 37 16.12 -3.64 -6.35
CA TYR A 37 17.17 -2.71 -5.94
C TYR A 37 18.56 -3.32 -6.07
N GLN A 38 18.72 -4.61 -5.77
CA GLN A 38 19.99 -5.31 -5.97
C GLN A 38 20.36 -5.38 -7.46
N GLU A 39 19.39 -5.62 -8.31
CA GLU A 39 19.57 -5.62 -9.76
C GLU A 39 19.98 -4.23 -10.26
N ALA A 40 19.33 -3.17 -9.76
CA ALA A 40 19.68 -1.80 -10.10
C ALA A 40 21.10 -1.45 -9.67
N ASP A 41 21.48 -1.86 -8.46
CA ASP A 41 22.85 -1.65 -7.93
C ASP A 41 23.88 -2.35 -8.81
N ALA A 42 23.62 -3.59 -9.19
CA ALA A 42 24.49 -4.36 -10.10
C ALA A 42 24.63 -3.72 -11.47
N ALA A 43 23.60 -3.02 -11.94
CA ALA A 43 23.60 -2.29 -13.19
C ALA A 43 24.28 -0.91 -13.11
N GLY A 44 24.75 -0.51 -11.93
CA GLY A 44 25.49 0.74 -11.71
C GLY A 44 24.64 1.92 -11.26
N TRP A 45 23.35 1.72 -10.94
CA TRP A 45 22.49 2.79 -10.47
C TRP A 45 22.73 3.06 -8.97
N ASN A 46 22.58 4.32 -8.58
CA ASN A 46 22.62 4.70 -7.17
C ASN A 46 21.26 4.42 -6.53
N VAL A 47 21.20 3.42 -5.66
CA VAL A 47 19.94 2.98 -5.04
C VAL A 47 19.32 4.06 -4.16
N LYS A 48 20.12 4.85 -3.44
CA LYS A 48 19.61 5.96 -2.62
C LYS A 48 18.91 7.00 -3.48
N ALA A 49 19.50 7.32 -4.62
CA ALA A 49 18.92 8.28 -5.56
C ALA A 49 17.62 7.76 -6.14
N LEU A 50 17.57 6.48 -6.53
CA LEU A 50 16.35 5.84 -7.01
C LEU A 50 15.23 5.88 -5.97
N LYS A 51 15.55 5.56 -4.73
CA LYS A 51 14.56 5.60 -3.63
C LYS A 51 14.00 7.00 -3.43
N ARG A 52 14.83 8.02 -3.53
CA ARG A 52 14.37 9.40 -3.41
C ARG A 52 13.43 9.80 -4.55
N VAL A 53 13.77 9.45 -5.77
CA VAL A 53 12.91 9.70 -6.94
C VAL A 53 11.56 9.01 -6.78
N ILE A 54 11.57 7.74 -6.36
CA ILE A 54 10.35 6.97 -6.14
C ILE A 54 9.46 7.63 -5.09
N ARG A 55 10.05 8.08 -3.99
CA ARG A 55 9.31 8.77 -2.92
C ARG A 55 8.69 10.08 -3.41
N GLU A 56 9.45 10.89 -4.14
CA GLU A 56 8.95 12.14 -4.68
C GLU A 56 7.82 11.92 -5.68
N ARG A 57 7.93 10.90 -6.52
CA ARG A 57 6.86 10.52 -7.45
C ARG A 57 5.59 10.09 -6.71
N SER A 58 5.73 9.41 -5.59
CA SER A 58 4.58 9.01 -4.77
C SER A 58 3.85 10.21 -4.19
N LEU A 59 4.58 11.22 -3.72
CA LEU A 59 4.00 12.46 -3.21
C LEU A 59 3.27 13.24 -4.31
N ASP A 60 3.86 13.36 -5.49
CA ASP A 60 3.23 14.01 -6.64
C ASP A 60 1.92 13.32 -7.03
N ARG A 61 1.89 11.98 -6.98
CA ARG A 61 0.67 11.21 -7.26
C ARG A 61 -0.44 11.48 -6.26
N GLU A 62 -0.11 11.56 -4.98
CA GLU A 62 -1.09 11.86 -3.93
C GLU A 62 -1.72 13.23 -4.14
N GLU A 63 -0.92 14.24 -4.47
CA GLU A 63 -1.42 15.59 -4.77
C GLU A 63 -2.34 15.59 -5.99
N LEU A 64 -1.98 14.87 -7.05
CA LEU A 64 -2.81 14.74 -8.24
C LEU A 64 -4.13 14.04 -7.95
N ASP A 65 -4.11 12.97 -7.16
CA ASP A 65 -5.31 12.24 -6.78
C ASP A 65 -6.26 13.11 -5.96
N GLU A 66 -5.76 13.91 -5.01
CA GLU A 66 -6.55 14.85 -4.23
C GLU A 66 -7.20 15.91 -5.12
N PHE A 67 -6.45 16.48 -6.06
CA PHE A 67 -6.95 17.44 -7.01
C PHE A 67 -8.05 16.85 -7.90
N ASP A 68 -7.83 15.65 -8.43
CA ASP A 68 -8.81 14.96 -9.26
C ASP A 68 -10.12 14.69 -8.51
N GLN A 69 -10.02 14.29 -7.24
CA GLN A 69 -11.18 14.09 -6.39
C GLN A 69 -11.95 15.39 -6.17
N LEU A 70 -11.25 16.49 -5.96
CA LEU A 70 -11.87 17.80 -5.78
C LEU A 70 -12.61 18.24 -7.04
N VAL A 71 -12.00 18.07 -8.20
CA VAL A 71 -12.64 18.34 -9.50
C VAL A 71 -13.89 17.51 -9.69
N ALA A 72 -13.82 16.21 -9.38
CA ALA A 72 -14.98 15.31 -9.47
C ALA A 72 -16.11 15.75 -8.54
N THR A 73 -15.78 16.20 -7.34
CA THR A 73 -16.75 16.72 -6.37
C THR A 73 -17.47 17.95 -6.91
N TYR A 74 -16.73 18.85 -7.51
CA TYR A 74 -17.32 20.08 -8.10
C TYR A 74 -18.24 19.74 -9.27
N TRP A 75 -17.85 18.82 -10.14
CA TRP A 75 -18.72 18.36 -11.23
C TRP A 75 -19.99 17.72 -10.71
N GLY A 76 -19.89 16.91 -9.65
CA GLY A 76 -21.05 16.31 -9.00
C GLY A 76 -22.04 17.37 -8.50
N ALA A 77 -21.53 18.46 -7.90
CA ALA A 77 -22.35 19.56 -7.43
C ALA A 77 -23.06 20.29 -8.59
N LEU A 78 -22.49 20.28 -9.78
CA LEU A 78 -23.09 20.86 -10.98
C LEU A 78 -24.09 19.95 -11.68
N GLY A 79 -24.35 18.76 -11.14
CA GLY A 79 -25.32 17.80 -11.68
C GLY A 79 -24.82 16.91 -12.81
N ARG A 80 -23.54 16.66 -12.84
CA ARG A 80 -22.93 15.75 -13.81
C ARG A 80 -22.48 14.43 -13.24
#